data_a9b4c6a45b9377d6ac18043b1dd37871
#
_entry.id   a9b4c6a45b9377d6ac18043b1dd37871
#
_cell.length_a   1.000
_cell.length_b   1.000
_cell.length_c   1.000
_cell.angle_alpha   90.00
_cell.angle_beta   90.00
_cell.angle_gamma   90.00
#
_symmetry.space_group_name_H-M   'P 1'
#
loop_
_entity.id
_entity.type
_entity.pdbx_description
1 polymer ?
#
loop_
_entity_poly.entity_id
_entity_poly.type
_entity_poly.pdbx_seq_one_letter_code
_entity_poly.pdbx_strand_id
1 'polypeptide(L)'
;FFIYEIVYRHRSRFRQSVFPNRQSFGFRFSGGSPLSASQGYFEYKSAISTAREQYRFAARFDISSYFNSIYHHDLTRWFSEAAYYDEDTAIFGKFLRQINSGRSIDCLTQGLMATKIIGADYLKFVDNYPRLESEQYFRFMDDFYLFSNDINKLNRDFILIQRLLGEKGLSINPAKTEIGEIDDDSIDSRVDAVRSGLLRRRRRRIRSEYFDDDDEDEDEA
;
A
#
# COMPACT_ATOMS: atom_id res chain seq x y z
N PHE A 1 13.98 11.17 -10.09
CA PHE A 1 14.89 11.73 -9.08
C PHE A 1 14.21 12.85 -8.28
N PHE A 2 13.71 13.90 -8.94
CA PHE A 2 13.06 15.06 -8.33
C PHE A 2 11.94 14.71 -7.33
N ILE A 3 10.96 13.88 -7.70
CA ILE A 3 9.88 13.43 -6.81
C ILE A 3 10.42 12.67 -5.60
N TYR A 4 11.45 11.83 -5.82
CA TYR A 4 12.07 11.11 -4.72
C TYR A 4 12.74 12.06 -3.73
N GLU A 5 13.42 13.09 -4.21
CA GLU A 5 14.06 14.12 -3.37
C GLU A 5 13.03 14.83 -2.49
N ILE A 6 11.91 15.28 -3.07
CA ILE A 6 10.83 15.93 -2.33
C ILE A 6 10.25 14.98 -1.27
N VAL A 7 9.90 13.75 -1.66
CA VAL A 7 9.37 12.74 -0.73
C VAL A 7 10.38 12.43 0.37
N TYR A 8 11.66 12.31 0.05
CA TYR A 8 12.72 12.07 1.02
C TYR A 8 12.92 13.24 1.99
N ARG A 9 12.85 14.48 1.50
CA ARG A 9 12.92 15.69 2.33
C ARG A 9 11.81 15.73 3.37
N HIS A 10 10.61 15.33 2.99
CA HIS A 10 9.45 15.28 3.86
C HIS A 10 9.19 13.92 4.53
N ARG A 11 10.14 12.99 4.52
CA ARG A 11 9.99 11.59 4.93
C ARG A 11 9.46 11.38 6.35
N SER A 12 9.70 12.33 7.25
CA SER A 12 9.17 12.26 8.62
C SER A 12 7.64 12.31 8.71
N ARG A 13 6.97 12.75 7.64
CA ARG A 13 5.51 12.83 7.55
C ARG A 13 4.88 11.53 7.03
N PHE A 14 5.65 10.69 6.36
CA PHE A 14 5.20 9.38 5.86
C PHE A 14 5.25 8.34 7.01
N ARG A 15 4.34 8.49 7.96
CA ARG A 15 4.24 7.67 9.16
C ARG A 15 3.07 6.70 9.07
N GLN A 16 3.07 5.71 9.97
CA GLN A 16 1.91 4.85 10.18
C GLN A 16 0.70 5.65 10.67
N SER A 17 -0.48 5.00 10.67
CA SER A 17 -1.69 5.54 11.26
C SER A 17 -1.48 5.98 12.70
N VAL A 18 -2.22 6.99 13.15
CA VAL A 18 -2.24 7.47 14.54
C VAL A 18 -2.96 6.52 15.50
N PHE A 19 -3.75 5.58 14.98
CA PHE A 19 -4.45 4.59 15.80
C PHE A 19 -3.65 3.29 15.87
N PRO A 20 -3.41 2.73 17.07
CA PRO A 20 -2.56 1.55 17.27
C PRO A 20 -3.11 0.28 16.61
N ASN A 21 -4.43 0.18 16.45
CA ASN A 21 -5.12 -0.94 15.80
C ASN A 21 -5.26 -0.78 14.28
N ARG A 22 -4.66 0.25 13.69
CA ARG A 22 -4.72 0.53 12.26
C ARG A 22 -3.31 0.67 11.69
N GLN A 23 -2.95 -0.20 10.78
CA GLN A 23 -1.59 -0.26 10.25
C GLN A 23 -1.58 -0.24 8.73
N SER A 24 -0.79 0.68 8.19
CA SER A 24 -0.43 0.71 6.77
C SER A 24 0.99 0.14 6.60
N PHE A 25 1.12 -0.96 5.86
CA PHE A 25 2.37 -1.69 5.69
C PHE A 25 3.13 -1.32 4.41
N GLY A 26 2.48 -0.60 3.49
CA GLY A 26 3.07 -0.26 2.20
C GLY A 26 4.02 0.93 2.26
N PHE A 27 5.07 0.88 1.46
CA PHE A 27 5.93 1.98 0.99
C PHE A 27 6.10 3.16 1.97
N ARG A 28 6.78 2.94 3.08
CA ARG A 28 7.07 3.91 4.14
C ARG A 28 8.58 4.02 4.37
N PHE A 29 8.98 4.99 5.17
CA PHE A 29 10.36 5.14 5.65
C PHE A 29 10.52 4.51 7.04
N SER A 30 11.66 3.87 7.26
CA SER A 30 12.10 3.37 8.57
C SER A 30 13.56 3.75 8.77
N GLY A 31 13.89 4.39 9.89
CA GLY A 31 15.26 4.84 10.18
C GLY A 31 15.87 5.76 9.11
N GLY A 32 15.04 6.53 8.41
CA GLY A 32 15.50 7.44 7.35
C GLY A 32 15.67 6.79 5.97
N SER A 33 15.51 5.46 5.85
CA SER A 33 15.57 4.72 4.58
C SER A 33 14.21 4.23 4.15
N PRO A 34 13.92 4.13 2.83
CA PRO A 34 12.70 3.50 2.36
C PRO A 34 12.65 2.04 2.76
N LEU A 35 11.53 1.61 3.35
CA LEU A 35 11.31 0.20 3.65
C LEU A 35 11.12 -0.58 2.35
N SER A 36 11.71 -1.78 2.24
CA SER A 36 11.53 -2.59 1.05
C SER A 36 10.08 -3.05 0.92
N ALA A 37 9.55 -3.05 -0.31
CA ALA A 37 8.18 -3.51 -0.58
C ALA A 37 7.96 -4.97 -0.16
N SER A 38 8.98 -5.82 -0.31
CA SER A 38 8.90 -7.23 0.08
C SER A 38 8.81 -7.41 1.59
N GLN A 39 9.54 -6.60 2.36
CA GLN A 39 9.47 -6.62 3.81
C GLN A 39 8.10 -6.12 4.30
N GLY A 40 7.62 -4.97 3.80
CA GLY A 40 6.31 -4.45 4.15
C GLY A 40 5.17 -5.42 3.79
N TYR A 41 5.27 -6.10 2.64
CA TYR A 41 4.29 -7.11 2.26
C TYR A 41 4.33 -8.36 3.16
N PHE A 42 5.52 -8.79 3.55
CA PHE A 42 5.67 -9.91 4.49
C PHE A 42 5.05 -9.58 5.86
N GLU A 43 5.34 -8.39 6.40
CA GLU A 43 4.75 -7.90 7.65
C GLU A 43 3.22 -7.83 7.56
N TYR A 44 2.68 -7.33 6.43
CA TYR A 44 1.25 -7.28 6.16
C TYR A 44 0.59 -8.67 6.20
N LYS A 45 1.17 -9.65 5.49
CA LYS A 45 0.66 -11.03 5.47
C LYS A 45 0.76 -11.72 6.83
N SER A 46 1.82 -11.47 7.58
CA SER A 46 1.98 -11.99 8.93
C SER A 46 0.90 -11.42 9.87
N ALA A 47 0.63 -10.12 9.79
CA ALA A 47 -0.40 -9.48 10.60
C ALA A 47 -1.81 -10.03 10.27
N ILE A 48 -2.11 -10.23 8.97
CA ILE A 48 -3.37 -10.85 8.54
C ILE A 48 -3.50 -12.28 9.09
N SER A 49 -2.44 -13.09 8.99
CA SER A 49 -2.45 -14.46 9.51
C SER A 49 -2.75 -14.49 11.01
N THR A 50 -2.09 -13.64 11.78
CA THR A 50 -2.33 -13.54 13.22
C THR A 50 -3.76 -13.07 13.55
N ALA A 51 -4.29 -12.11 12.80
CA ALA A 51 -5.64 -11.61 13.02
C ALA A 51 -6.71 -12.66 12.67
N ARG A 52 -6.49 -13.49 11.65
CA ARG A 52 -7.39 -14.59 11.29
C ARG A 52 -7.60 -15.61 12.42
N GLU A 53 -6.60 -15.80 13.27
CA GLU A 53 -6.70 -16.69 14.44
C GLU A 53 -7.48 -16.04 15.61
N GLN A 54 -7.59 -14.69 15.62
CA GLN A 54 -8.16 -13.96 16.75
C GLN A 54 -9.59 -13.47 16.51
N TYR A 55 -9.99 -13.28 15.25
CA TYR A 55 -11.29 -12.72 14.88
C TYR A 55 -12.12 -13.67 14.05
N ARG A 56 -13.44 -13.55 14.21
CA ARG A 56 -14.41 -14.42 13.50
C ARG A 56 -14.70 -13.93 12.08
N PHE A 57 -14.74 -12.61 11.87
CA PHE A 57 -15.15 -12.02 10.61
C PHE A 57 -14.05 -11.14 10.03
N ALA A 58 -13.96 -11.13 8.70
CA ALA A 58 -13.10 -10.23 7.96
C ALA A 58 -13.83 -9.53 6.82
N ALA A 59 -13.38 -8.33 6.49
CA ALA A 59 -13.70 -7.63 5.26
C ALA A 59 -12.41 -7.40 4.47
N ARG A 60 -12.39 -7.82 3.20
CA ARG A 60 -11.30 -7.59 2.26
C ARG A 60 -11.82 -6.87 1.04
N PHE A 61 -11.12 -5.86 0.57
CA PHE A 61 -11.42 -5.14 -0.67
C PHE A 61 -10.20 -4.36 -1.15
N ASP A 62 -10.19 -4.01 -2.45
CA ASP A 62 -9.22 -3.11 -3.04
C ASP A 62 -9.91 -1.93 -3.75
N ILE A 63 -9.12 -0.91 -4.12
CA ILE A 63 -9.60 0.24 -4.89
C ILE A 63 -9.40 -0.04 -6.38
N SER A 64 -10.47 0.13 -7.16
CA SER A 64 -10.43 -0.03 -8.62
C SER A 64 -9.47 0.97 -9.26
N SER A 65 -8.52 0.49 -10.06
CA SER A 65 -7.60 1.31 -10.85
C SER A 65 -6.96 2.47 -10.05
N TYR A 66 -6.60 2.23 -8.80
CA TYR A 66 -6.23 3.24 -7.80
C TYR A 66 -5.34 4.36 -8.36
N PHE A 67 -4.16 4.02 -8.90
CA PHE A 67 -3.20 5.01 -9.41
C PHE A 67 -3.73 5.83 -10.59
N ASN A 68 -4.65 5.27 -11.36
CA ASN A 68 -5.25 5.92 -12.52
C ASN A 68 -6.49 6.76 -12.16
N SER A 69 -6.95 6.68 -10.91
CA SER A 69 -8.18 7.35 -10.44
C SER A 69 -7.90 8.50 -9.47
N ILE A 70 -6.65 8.75 -9.12
CA ILE A 70 -6.31 9.83 -8.17
C ILE A 70 -6.24 11.16 -8.93
N TYR A 71 -7.08 12.13 -8.54
CA TYR A 71 -7.09 13.46 -9.13
C TYR A 71 -5.83 14.25 -8.77
N HIS A 72 -5.20 14.88 -9.76
CA HIS A 72 -4.03 15.74 -9.57
C HIS A 72 -4.30 16.91 -8.62
N HIS A 73 -5.52 17.45 -8.66
CA HIS A 73 -5.94 18.51 -7.73
C HIS A 73 -5.86 18.03 -6.27
N ASP A 74 -6.39 16.85 -5.98
CA ASP A 74 -6.36 16.28 -4.64
C ASP A 74 -4.95 15.90 -4.19
N LEU A 75 -4.10 15.39 -5.11
CA LEU A 75 -2.69 15.13 -4.83
C LEU A 75 -1.93 16.43 -4.52
N THR A 76 -2.18 17.49 -5.28
CA THR A 76 -1.52 18.78 -5.05
C THR A 76 -1.94 19.37 -3.69
N ARG A 77 -3.22 19.27 -3.35
CA ARG A 77 -3.73 19.70 -2.04
C ARG A 77 -3.13 18.88 -0.90
N TRP A 78 -3.16 17.54 -1.02
CA TRP A 78 -2.54 16.65 -0.05
C TRP A 78 -1.05 17.01 0.15
N PHE A 79 -0.33 17.27 -0.96
CA PHE A 79 1.07 17.63 -0.90
C PHE A 79 1.28 18.99 -0.22
N SER A 80 0.43 19.99 -0.46
CA SER A 80 0.51 21.30 0.19
C SER A 80 0.31 21.21 1.71
N GLU A 81 -0.55 20.30 2.17
CA GLU A 81 -0.74 20.02 3.60
C GLU A 81 0.45 19.26 4.21
N ALA A 82 1.20 18.51 3.38
CA ALA A 82 2.37 17.74 3.78
C ALA A 82 3.70 18.49 3.64
N ALA A 83 3.82 19.39 2.69
CA ALA A 83 5.04 20.15 2.39
C ALA A 83 5.26 21.31 3.37
N TYR A 84 6.54 21.61 3.62
CA TYR A 84 6.92 22.78 4.44
C TYR A 84 7.02 24.05 3.61
N TYR A 85 7.16 23.92 2.28
CA TYR A 85 7.42 25.04 1.35
C TYR A 85 6.39 25.05 0.24
N ASP A 86 5.80 26.23 -0.02
CA ASP A 86 4.87 26.47 -1.13
C ASP A 86 5.50 26.22 -2.49
N GLU A 87 6.81 26.48 -2.61
CA GLU A 87 7.60 26.25 -3.82
C GLU A 87 7.60 24.76 -4.22
N ASP A 88 7.81 23.86 -3.26
CA ASP A 88 7.76 22.40 -3.50
C ASP A 88 6.37 21.98 -4.01
N THR A 89 5.31 22.58 -3.49
CA THR A 89 3.92 22.32 -3.94
C THR A 89 3.70 22.78 -5.37
N ALA A 90 4.18 23.96 -5.74
CA ALA A 90 4.07 24.47 -7.10
C ALA A 90 4.83 23.60 -8.11
N ILE A 91 6.04 23.17 -7.73
CA ILE A 91 6.87 22.27 -8.54
C ILE A 91 6.19 20.90 -8.69
N PHE A 92 5.62 20.34 -7.62
CA PHE A 92 4.89 19.07 -7.65
C PHE A 92 3.67 19.15 -8.57
N GLY A 93 2.86 20.20 -8.47
CA GLY A 93 1.72 20.43 -9.36
C GLY A 93 2.13 20.60 -10.83
N LYS A 94 3.26 21.27 -11.11
CA LYS A 94 3.81 21.38 -12.47
C LYS A 94 4.26 20.02 -13.00
N PHE A 95 4.93 19.23 -12.18
CA PHE A 95 5.36 17.87 -12.52
C PHE A 95 4.16 16.99 -12.89
N LEU A 96 3.09 16.95 -12.08
CA LEU A 96 1.89 16.17 -12.37
C LEU A 96 1.26 16.53 -13.73
N ARG A 97 1.19 17.84 -14.07
CA ARG A 97 0.71 18.29 -15.39
C ARG A 97 1.62 17.84 -16.53
N GLN A 98 2.93 17.85 -16.32
CA GLN A 98 3.91 17.46 -17.35
C GLN A 98 3.93 15.96 -17.65
N ILE A 99 3.73 15.10 -16.64
CA ILE A 99 3.67 13.63 -16.82
C ILE A 99 2.62 13.25 -17.87
N ASN A 100 1.50 13.94 -17.90
CA ASN A 100 0.39 13.65 -18.79
C ASN A 100 0.46 14.38 -20.13
N SER A 101 1.60 14.97 -20.48
CA SER A 101 1.78 15.69 -21.76
C SER A 101 0.69 16.74 -22.00
N GLY A 102 0.22 17.41 -20.96
CA GLY A 102 -0.87 18.38 -21.02
C GLY A 102 -2.27 17.81 -21.22
N ARG A 103 -2.44 16.50 -21.18
CA ARG A 103 -3.77 15.86 -21.22
C ARG A 103 -4.47 16.03 -19.87
N SER A 104 -5.80 16.16 -19.91
CA SER A 104 -6.66 16.22 -18.71
C SER A 104 -6.93 14.82 -18.11
N ILE A 105 -5.92 13.95 -18.09
CA ILE A 105 -6.01 12.62 -17.49
C ILE A 105 -5.26 12.68 -16.18
N ASP A 106 -5.99 12.54 -15.10
CA ASP A 106 -5.43 12.46 -13.76
C ASP A 106 -4.91 11.05 -13.51
N CYS A 107 -3.67 10.95 -13.07
CA CYS A 107 -3.07 9.70 -12.64
C CYS A 107 -1.83 9.96 -11.79
N LEU A 108 -1.51 9.02 -10.91
CA LEU A 108 -0.22 8.94 -10.26
C LEU A 108 0.61 7.86 -10.98
N THR A 109 1.75 8.24 -11.53
CA THR A 109 2.60 7.35 -12.32
C THR A 109 3.01 6.12 -11.50
N GLN A 110 2.78 4.92 -12.06
CA GLN A 110 3.19 3.68 -11.43
C GLN A 110 4.68 3.36 -11.68
N GLY A 111 5.25 2.54 -10.81
CA GLY A 111 6.59 1.97 -10.98
C GLY A 111 7.70 2.61 -10.16
N LEU A 112 7.61 3.90 -9.87
CA LEU A 112 8.61 4.60 -9.07
C LEU A 112 8.37 4.43 -7.55
N MET A 113 9.45 4.30 -6.78
CA MET A 113 9.35 4.19 -5.31
C MET A 113 8.65 5.42 -4.70
N ALA A 114 9.01 6.62 -5.17
CA ALA A 114 8.43 7.86 -4.67
C ALA A 114 6.91 7.94 -4.88
N THR A 115 6.42 7.59 -6.07
CA THR A 115 4.97 7.60 -6.34
C THR A 115 4.21 6.53 -5.57
N LYS A 116 4.85 5.39 -5.28
CA LYS A 116 4.28 4.37 -4.39
C LYS A 116 4.16 4.87 -2.95
N ILE A 117 5.16 5.59 -2.44
CA ILE A 117 5.11 6.22 -1.10
C ILE A 117 3.99 7.26 -1.05
N ILE A 118 3.88 8.12 -2.07
CA ILE A 118 2.80 9.12 -2.18
C ILE A 118 1.43 8.42 -2.19
N GLY A 119 1.26 7.40 -3.04
CA GLY A 119 0.00 6.65 -3.10
C GLY A 119 -0.35 5.94 -1.80
N ALA A 120 0.62 5.36 -1.10
CA ALA A 120 0.39 4.77 0.20
C ALA A 120 -0.03 5.81 1.25
N ASP A 121 0.61 6.98 1.27
CA ASP A 121 0.32 8.04 2.23
C ASP A 121 -0.98 8.79 1.92
N TYR A 122 -1.33 8.95 0.65
CA TYR A 122 -2.55 9.63 0.24
C TYR A 122 -3.80 9.05 0.89
N LEU A 123 -3.86 7.74 1.12
CA LEU A 123 -4.99 7.05 1.75
C LEU A 123 -5.03 7.16 3.28
N LYS A 124 -4.11 7.87 3.92
CA LYS A 124 -4.14 8.07 5.38
C LYS A 124 -5.40 8.76 5.89
N PHE A 125 -6.13 9.49 5.05
CA PHE A 125 -7.41 10.05 5.44
C PHE A 125 -8.45 8.97 5.82
N VAL A 126 -8.33 7.77 5.23
CA VAL A 126 -9.10 6.59 5.64
C VAL A 126 -8.52 5.98 6.90
N ASP A 127 -7.20 5.71 6.92
CA ASP A 127 -6.53 5.08 8.07
C ASP A 127 -6.80 5.85 9.38
N ASN A 128 -6.80 7.19 9.29
CA ASN A 128 -6.95 8.08 10.43
C ASN A 128 -8.41 8.54 10.70
N TYR A 129 -9.39 7.97 9.99
CA TYR A 129 -10.77 8.38 10.18
C TYR A 129 -11.33 7.87 11.53
N PRO A 130 -11.76 8.76 12.46
CA PRO A 130 -11.97 8.39 13.85
C PRO A 130 -13.18 7.48 14.11
N ARG A 131 -14.11 7.35 13.14
CA ARG A 131 -15.36 6.60 13.31
C ARG A 131 -15.31 5.15 12.84
N LEU A 132 -14.17 4.63 12.44
CA LEU A 132 -14.03 3.21 12.14
C LEU A 132 -14.06 2.41 13.45
N GLU A 133 -14.83 1.32 13.47
CA GLU A 133 -15.14 0.52 14.65
C GLU A 133 -14.50 -0.88 14.63
N SER A 134 -13.89 -1.28 13.52
CA SER A 134 -13.20 -2.56 13.40
C SER A 134 -12.08 -2.69 14.43
N GLU A 135 -11.94 -3.86 15.05
CA GLU A 135 -10.93 -4.11 16.07
C GLU A 135 -9.52 -4.10 15.50
N GLN A 136 -9.35 -4.55 14.23
CA GLN A 136 -8.10 -4.43 13.49
C GLN A 136 -8.36 -3.94 12.08
N TYR A 137 -7.44 -3.13 11.57
CA TYR A 137 -7.45 -2.58 10.23
C TYR A 137 -6.03 -2.64 9.69
N PHE A 138 -5.86 -3.33 8.57
CA PHE A 138 -4.60 -3.45 7.86
C PHE A 138 -4.75 -2.98 6.42
N ARG A 139 -3.75 -2.27 5.92
CA ARG A 139 -3.71 -1.83 4.54
C ARG A 139 -2.31 -2.00 3.95
N PHE A 140 -2.26 -2.51 2.72
CA PHE A 140 -1.06 -2.50 1.90
C PHE A 140 -1.39 -1.82 0.56
N MET A 141 -0.98 -0.57 0.40
CA MET A 141 -1.39 0.29 -0.72
C MET A 141 -2.90 0.46 -0.77
N ASP A 142 -3.54 -0.06 -1.81
CA ASP A 142 -4.96 -0.07 -2.10
C ASP A 142 -5.70 -1.33 -1.62
N ASP A 143 -4.98 -2.32 -1.09
CA ASP A 143 -5.55 -3.53 -0.48
C ASP A 143 -5.89 -3.29 1.00
N PHE A 144 -7.14 -3.49 1.37
CA PHE A 144 -7.67 -3.32 2.73
C PHE A 144 -8.07 -4.66 3.33
N TYR A 145 -7.75 -4.83 4.62
CA TYR A 145 -8.23 -5.90 5.47
C TYR A 145 -8.72 -5.34 6.80
N LEU A 146 -9.97 -5.62 7.14
CA LEU A 146 -10.59 -5.27 8.42
C LEU A 146 -11.00 -6.54 9.15
N PHE A 147 -10.86 -6.57 10.46
CA PHE A 147 -11.22 -7.71 11.29
C PHE A 147 -12.09 -7.28 12.47
N SER A 148 -13.07 -8.13 12.80
CA SER A 148 -13.99 -7.91 13.92
C SER A 148 -14.64 -9.23 14.37
N ASN A 149 -15.10 -9.24 15.62
CA ASN A 149 -16.00 -10.27 16.11
C ASN A 149 -17.49 -9.91 15.90
N ASP A 150 -17.77 -8.73 15.34
CA ASP A 150 -19.12 -8.26 14.97
C ASP A 150 -19.17 -7.88 13.48
N ILE A 151 -19.88 -8.67 12.68
CA ILE A 151 -20.07 -8.44 11.25
C ILE A 151 -20.74 -7.08 10.94
N ASN A 152 -21.56 -6.56 11.84
CA ASN A 152 -22.22 -5.28 11.63
C ASN A 152 -21.22 -4.12 11.70
N LYS A 153 -20.18 -4.21 12.52
CA LYS A 153 -19.08 -3.23 12.53
C LYS A 153 -18.36 -3.21 11.19
N LEU A 154 -18.01 -4.37 10.65
CA LEU A 154 -17.36 -4.48 9.33
C LEU A 154 -18.22 -3.89 8.22
N ASN A 155 -19.50 -4.18 8.21
CA ASN A 155 -20.43 -3.63 7.23
C ASN A 155 -20.55 -2.10 7.33
N ARG A 156 -20.62 -1.56 8.55
CA ARG A 156 -20.65 -0.09 8.77
C ARG A 156 -19.33 0.56 8.31
N ASP A 157 -18.20 -0.03 8.67
CA ASP A 157 -16.89 0.48 8.28
C ASP A 157 -16.69 0.42 6.77
N PHE A 158 -17.12 -0.67 6.12
CA PHE A 158 -17.05 -0.81 4.68
C PHE A 158 -17.86 0.30 3.96
N ILE A 159 -19.10 0.54 4.37
CA ILE A 159 -19.95 1.60 3.80
C ILE A 159 -19.32 2.98 4.05
N LEU A 160 -18.76 3.19 5.23
CA LEU A 160 -18.10 4.44 5.59
C LEU A 160 -16.85 4.69 4.75
N ILE A 161 -15.99 3.66 4.58
CA ILE A 161 -14.79 3.74 3.74
C ILE A 161 -15.18 3.97 2.28
N GLN A 162 -16.19 3.25 1.76
CA GLN A 162 -16.71 3.47 0.42
C GLN A 162 -17.14 4.93 0.19
N ARG A 163 -17.82 5.53 1.16
CA ARG A 163 -18.20 6.94 1.10
C ARG A 163 -16.97 7.87 1.10
N LEU A 164 -16.02 7.66 2.01
CA LEU A 164 -14.79 8.46 2.09
C LEU A 164 -13.98 8.40 0.80
N LEU A 165 -13.87 7.21 0.20
CA LEU A 165 -13.21 7.02 -1.09
C LEU A 165 -13.98 7.73 -2.20
N GLY A 166 -15.31 7.62 -2.21
CA GLY A 166 -16.19 8.29 -3.19
C GLY A 166 -16.08 9.81 -3.17
N GLU A 167 -15.87 10.42 -1.99
CA GLU A 167 -15.61 11.87 -1.84
C GLU A 167 -14.33 12.30 -2.58
N LYS A 168 -13.43 11.35 -2.89
CA LYS A 168 -12.18 11.53 -3.65
C LYS A 168 -12.24 10.97 -5.07
N GLY A 169 -13.42 10.60 -5.55
CA GLY A 169 -13.58 9.96 -6.86
C GLY A 169 -13.01 8.55 -6.97
N LEU A 170 -12.66 7.94 -5.84
CA LEU A 170 -12.16 6.57 -5.78
C LEU A 170 -13.32 5.58 -5.58
N SER A 171 -13.23 4.41 -6.19
CA SER A 171 -14.24 3.36 -6.07
C SER A 171 -13.65 2.03 -5.65
N ILE A 172 -14.37 1.29 -4.81
CA ILE A 172 -13.99 -0.07 -4.41
C ILE A 172 -14.26 -1.03 -5.58
N ASN A 173 -13.40 -2.02 -5.74
CA ASN A 173 -13.54 -3.07 -6.74
C ASN A 173 -14.52 -4.15 -6.22
N PRO A 174 -15.74 -4.24 -6.78
CA PRO A 174 -16.73 -5.19 -6.30
C PRO A 174 -16.33 -6.65 -6.55
N ALA A 175 -15.52 -6.91 -7.58
CA ALA A 175 -15.08 -8.27 -7.92
C ALA A 175 -14.04 -8.85 -6.94
N LYS A 176 -13.44 -7.99 -6.12
CA LYS A 176 -12.45 -8.36 -5.09
C LYS A 176 -12.90 -7.98 -3.67
N THR A 177 -14.19 -7.75 -3.51
CA THR A 177 -14.78 -7.42 -2.21
C THR A 177 -15.39 -8.67 -1.58
N GLU A 178 -14.91 -9.02 -0.40
CA GLU A 178 -15.36 -10.15 0.40
C GLU A 178 -15.60 -9.69 1.83
N ILE A 179 -16.79 -9.93 2.38
CA ILE A 179 -17.13 -9.62 3.77
C ILE A 179 -17.89 -10.81 4.35
N GLY A 180 -17.35 -11.41 5.40
CA GLY A 180 -17.98 -12.60 5.98
C GLY A 180 -17.16 -13.26 7.07
N GLU A 181 -17.56 -14.49 7.40
CA GLU A 181 -16.77 -15.35 8.29
C GLU A 181 -15.44 -15.69 7.63
N ILE A 182 -14.41 -15.78 8.46
CA ILE A 182 -13.09 -16.17 8.00
C ILE A 182 -13.13 -17.67 7.68
N ASP A 183 -12.92 -17.99 6.40
CA ASP A 183 -12.80 -19.36 5.91
C ASP A 183 -11.33 -19.74 5.76
N ASP A 184 -10.89 -20.82 6.41
CA ASP A 184 -9.52 -21.33 6.35
C ASP A 184 -9.16 -21.88 4.97
N ASP A 185 -10.16 -22.24 4.16
CA ASP A 185 -9.98 -22.86 2.84
C ASP A 185 -10.03 -21.86 1.66
N SER A 186 -9.90 -20.55 1.93
CA SER A 186 -9.99 -19.54 0.89
C SER A 186 -8.96 -19.78 -0.23
N ILE A 187 -9.41 -19.68 -1.48
CA ILE A 187 -8.59 -19.81 -2.71
C ILE A 187 -7.35 -18.93 -2.63
N ASP A 188 -7.44 -17.79 -1.95
CA ASP A 188 -6.34 -16.85 -1.74
C ASP A 188 -5.19 -17.43 -0.90
N SER A 189 -5.46 -18.26 0.11
CA SER A 189 -4.40 -18.90 0.89
C SER A 189 -3.59 -19.87 0.03
N ARG A 190 -4.24 -20.55 -0.91
CA ARG A 190 -3.60 -21.44 -1.88
C ARG A 190 -2.81 -20.67 -2.93
N VAL A 191 -3.36 -19.59 -3.47
CA VAL A 191 -2.68 -18.71 -4.45
C VAL A 191 -1.47 -18.04 -3.82
N ASP A 192 -1.58 -17.53 -2.60
CA ASP A 192 -0.46 -16.91 -1.89
C ASP A 192 0.63 -17.93 -1.52
N ALA A 193 0.28 -19.15 -1.18
CA ALA A 193 1.24 -20.24 -0.94
C ALA A 193 2.01 -20.61 -2.21
N VAL A 194 1.32 -20.71 -3.36
CA VAL A 194 1.95 -20.96 -4.67
C VAL A 194 2.84 -19.79 -5.07
N ARG A 195 2.36 -18.54 -4.93
CA ARG A 195 3.12 -17.33 -5.26
C ARG A 195 4.38 -17.19 -4.40
N SER A 196 4.27 -17.45 -3.10
CA SER A 196 5.40 -17.46 -2.17
C SER A 196 6.40 -18.55 -2.51
N GLY A 197 5.93 -19.74 -2.90
CA GLY A 197 6.76 -20.84 -3.38
C GLY A 197 7.52 -20.49 -4.66
N LEU A 198 6.87 -19.85 -5.62
CA LEU A 198 7.50 -19.40 -6.87
C LEU A 198 8.55 -18.29 -6.63
N LEU A 199 8.27 -17.34 -5.74
CA LEU A 199 9.21 -16.28 -5.38
C LEU A 199 10.46 -16.84 -4.66
N ARG A 200 10.29 -17.85 -3.78
CA ARG A 200 11.44 -18.55 -3.14
C ARG A 200 12.27 -19.32 -4.17
N ARG A 201 11.64 -19.99 -5.15
CA ARG A 201 12.36 -20.70 -6.24
C ARG A 201 13.13 -19.73 -7.11
N ARG A 202 12.54 -18.58 -7.48
CA ARG A 202 13.21 -17.54 -8.26
C ARG A 202 14.41 -16.95 -7.52
N ARG A 203 14.32 -16.70 -6.21
CA ARG A 203 15.44 -16.21 -5.39
C ARG A 203 16.58 -17.24 -5.29
N ARG A 204 16.25 -18.54 -5.15
CA ARG A 204 17.28 -19.61 -5.14
C ARG A 204 18.00 -19.67 -6.48
N ARG A 205 17.24 -19.59 -7.59
CA ARG A 205 17.82 -19.64 -8.94
C ARG A 205 18.75 -18.44 -9.22
N ILE A 206 18.33 -17.23 -8.87
CA ILE A 206 19.19 -16.05 -8.98
C ILE A 206 20.44 -16.20 -8.12
N ARG A 207 20.33 -16.76 -6.93
CA ARG A 207 21.48 -16.98 -6.04
C ARG A 207 22.46 -18.02 -6.58
N SER A 208 22.00 -19.11 -7.18
CA SER A 208 22.87 -20.10 -7.83
C SER A 208 23.55 -19.53 -9.08
N GLU A 209 22.81 -18.76 -9.91
CA GLU A 209 23.36 -18.14 -11.13
C GLU A 209 24.44 -17.07 -10.83
N TYR A 210 24.47 -16.45 -9.64
CA TYR A 210 25.43 -15.40 -9.28
C TYR A 210 26.54 -15.85 -8.32
N PHE A 211 26.48 -17.06 -7.75
CA PHE A 211 27.45 -17.55 -6.77
C PHE A 211 28.15 -18.86 -7.18
N ASP A 212 27.76 -19.47 -8.30
CA ASP A 212 28.45 -20.67 -8.84
C ASP A 212 29.60 -20.32 -9.80
N ASP A 213 29.85 -19.03 -10.12
CA ASP A 213 30.94 -18.60 -11.02
C ASP A 213 32.26 -18.27 -10.28
N ASP A 214 32.33 -18.32 -8.94
CA ASP A 214 33.52 -17.91 -8.18
C ASP A 214 34.40 -19.08 -7.66
N ASP A 215 34.05 -20.36 -7.95
CA ASP A 215 34.79 -21.52 -7.40
C ASP A 215 35.59 -22.36 -8.45
N GLU A 216 35.83 -21.87 -9.68
CA GLU A 216 36.57 -22.62 -10.71
C GLU A 216 38.01 -22.10 -11.01
N ASP A 217 38.63 -21.24 -10.21
CA ASP A 217 39.97 -20.73 -10.48
C ASP A 217 40.95 -20.86 -9.29
N GLU A 218 40.96 -21.97 -8.54
CA GLU A 218 42.08 -22.32 -7.65
C GLU A 218 42.38 -23.82 -7.64
N ASP A 219 42.90 -24.38 -8.74
CA ASP A 219 43.72 -25.61 -8.72
C ASP A 219 44.42 -25.82 -10.08
N GLU A 220 45.43 -24.99 -10.39
CA GLU A 220 46.53 -25.35 -11.29
C GLU A 220 47.70 -24.38 -11.08
N ALA A 221 48.58 -24.68 -10.09
CA ALA A 221 50.03 -24.32 -10.15
C ALA A 221 50.83 -25.17 -9.17
#